data_b7d924afaaa20fb4fea0dfb5e821588f
#
_entry.id   b7d924afaaa20fb4fea0dfb5e821588f
#
_cell.length_a   1.000
_cell.length_b   1.000
_cell.length_c   1.000
_cell.angle_alpha   90.00
_cell.angle_beta   90.00
_cell.angle_gamma   90.00
#
_symmetry.space_group_name_H-M   'P 1'
#
loop_
_entity.id
_entity.type
_entity.pdbx_description
1 polymer ?
#
loop_
_entity_poly.entity_id
_entity_poly.type
_entity_poly.pdbx_seq_one_letter_code
_entity_poly.pdbx_strand_id
1 'polypeptide(L)'
;MSWTPGSWTSADLPSFAGRTAIVTGANSGLGLVTARELARAGARVILACRNVDKGNAALAGMGGDVQVRPLDLADLASVRAFADTIGVVDVLVNNAGIMAVPNALTRDGFESQIGTNHLGHFALTNLLLPKISDRVVTVSSLMHYSGAISLKDLNWKARPYSAWLAYGQSKLANLLFTSELARRLAAAGSTVTAHAAHPGYSATNLQGHTGNPIGTPFWLAANKLFGASAEYGANPTLYAASQDLPPDSFIGPKFGARGPIGPVGRSPLARSSKTAGELWRLSERLTEVEFPL
;
A
#
# COMPACT_ATOMS: atom_id res chain seq x y z
N MET A 1 25.67 8.93 -13.06
CA MET A 1 24.53 8.67 -13.97
C MET A 1 23.77 9.96 -14.15
N SER A 2 23.78 10.51 -15.36
CA SER A 2 23.12 11.78 -15.73
C SER A 2 21.60 11.56 -15.74
N TRP A 3 20.91 12.20 -14.80
CA TRP A 3 19.46 12.20 -14.72
C TRP A 3 18.90 13.12 -15.81
N THR A 4 18.32 12.56 -16.87
CA THR A 4 17.56 13.30 -17.88
C THR A 4 16.14 13.53 -17.39
N PRO A 5 15.53 14.72 -17.54
CA PRO A 5 14.20 15.03 -17.07
C PRO A 5 13.11 14.53 -18.03
N GLY A 6 13.06 13.23 -18.30
CA GLY A 6 11.90 12.53 -18.82
C GLY A 6 11.11 11.96 -17.63
N SER A 7 9.81 12.21 -17.54
CA SER A 7 9.01 11.64 -16.46
C SER A 7 8.92 10.13 -16.64
N TRP A 8 9.52 9.36 -15.74
CA TRP A 8 9.39 7.90 -15.71
C TRP A 8 7.92 7.48 -15.72
N THR A 9 7.59 6.47 -16.49
CA THR A 9 6.23 5.93 -16.67
C THR A 9 6.26 4.41 -16.64
N SER A 10 5.11 3.77 -16.63
CA SER A 10 5.02 2.30 -16.73
C SER A 10 5.62 1.72 -18.03
N ALA A 11 5.82 2.55 -19.07
CA ALA A 11 6.51 2.12 -20.29
C ALA A 11 8.02 1.87 -20.07
N ASP A 12 8.59 2.47 -19.02
CA ASP A 12 10.00 2.34 -18.64
C ASP A 12 10.26 1.16 -17.69
N LEU A 13 9.23 0.32 -17.40
CA LEU A 13 9.39 -0.87 -16.57
C LEU A 13 10.41 -1.83 -17.21
N PRO A 14 11.39 -2.32 -16.44
CA PRO A 14 12.25 -3.40 -16.90
C PRO A 14 11.46 -4.70 -17.03
N SER A 15 12.05 -5.71 -17.66
CA SER A 15 11.46 -7.04 -17.71
C SER A 15 11.27 -7.63 -16.32
N PHE A 16 10.08 -8.18 -16.09
CA PHE A 16 9.71 -8.95 -14.90
C PHE A 16 9.56 -10.45 -15.22
N ALA A 17 10.06 -10.90 -16.35
CA ALA A 17 10.01 -12.31 -16.74
C ALA A 17 10.66 -13.20 -15.66
N GLY A 18 9.96 -14.27 -15.27
CA GLY A 18 10.38 -15.19 -14.21
C GLY A 18 10.17 -14.69 -12.78
N ARG A 19 9.61 -13.50 -12.57
CA ARG A 19 9.33 -12.91 -11.26
C ARG A 19 7.85 -13.03 -10.91
N THR A 20 7.57 -13.25 -9.62
CA THR A 20 6.20 -13.28 -9.09
C THR A 20 5.93 -12.02 -8.26
N ALA A 21 4.81 -11.35 -8.54
CA ALA A 21 4.36 -10.18 -7.79
C ALA A 21 2.98 -10.42 -7.17
N ILE A 22 2.79 -9.99 -5.93
CA ILE A 22 1.48 -9.91 -5.28
C ILE A 22 1.07 -8.44 -5.21
N VAL A 23 -0.17 -8.14 -5.61
CA VAL A 23 -0.76 -6.79 -5.47
C VAL A 23 -2.06 -6.90 -4.69
N THR A 24 -2.12 -6.28 -3.50
CA THR A 24 -3.35 -6.25 -2.70
C THR A 24 -4.33 -5.21 -3.23
N GLY A 25 -5.65 -5.52 -3.21
CA GLY A 25 -6.69 -4.63 -3.72
C GLY A 25 -6.61 -4.40 -5.23
N ALA A 26 -6.15 -5.39 -5.99
CA ALA A 26 -5.86 -5.29 -7.42
C ALA A 26 -7.09 -5.42 -8.35
N ASN A 27 -8.29 -5.47 -7.80
CA ASN A 27 -9.53 -5.57 -8.58
C ASN A 27 -10.03 -4.22 -9.13
N SER A 28 -9.39 -3.10 -8.79
CA SER A 28 -9.78 -1.76 -9.27
C SER A 28 -8.69 -0.72 -9.04
N GLY A 29 -8.84 0.45 -9.67
CA GLY A 29 -8.03 1.64 -9.41
C GLY A 29 -6.53 1.42 -9.59
N LEU A 30 -5.73 1.95 -8.66
CA LEU A 30 -4.27 1.90 -8.72
C LEU A 30 -3.71 0.48 -8.71
N GLY A 31 -4.31 -0.39 -7.86
CA GLY A 31 -3.87 -1.79 -7.75
C GLY A 31 -4.09 -2.56 -9.05
N LEU A 32 -5.21 -2.32 -9.74
CA LEU A 32 -5.50 -2.92 -11.05
C LEU A 32 -4.47 -2.50 -12.10
N VAL A 33 -4.19 -1.20 -12.18
CA VAL A 33 -3.18 -0.68 -13.13
C VAL A 33 -1.79 -1.21 -12.79
N THR A 34 -1.40 -1.19 -11.51
CA THR A 34 -0.12 -1.74 -11.05
C THR A 34 0.04 -3.20 -11.46
N ALA A 35 -0.99 -4.03 -11.20
CA ALA A 35 -0.99 -5.45 -11.54
C ALA A 35 -0.90 -5.67 -13.06
N ARG A 36 -1.69 -4.91 -13.84
CA ARG A 36 -1.69 -4.99 -15.31
C ARG A 36 -0.31 -4.66 -15.89
N GLU A 37 0.31 -3.59 -15.43
CA GLU A 37 1.62 -3.17 -15.96
C GLU A 37 2.74 -4.14 -15.58
N LEU A 38 2.71 -4.73 -14.36
CA LEU A 38 3.64 -5.80 -13.97
C LEU A 38 3.44 -7.06 -14.83
N ALA A 39 2.20 -7.45 -15.10
CA ALA A 39 1.90 -8.57 -16.00
C ALA A 39 2.37 -8.29 -17.42
N ARG A 40 2.14 -7.07 -17.94
CA ARG A 40 2.65 -6.63 -19.25
C ARG A 40 4.18 -6.69 -19.32
N ALA A 41 4.87 -6.42 -18.21
CA ALA A 41 6.33 -6.54 -18.12
C ALA A 41 6.82 -8.00 -17.97
N GLY A 42 5.92 -8.99 -17.94
CA GLY A 42 6.24 -10.42 -17.92
C GLY A 42 6.19 -11.07 -16.53
N ALA A 43 5.73 -10.36 -15.49
CA ALA A 43 5.55 -10.97 -14.18
C ALA A 43 4.40 -11.98 -14.17
N ARG A 44 4.55 -13.02 -13.34
CA ARG A 44 3.41 -13.73 -12.76
C ARG A 44 2.79 -12.85 -11.69
N VAL A 45 1.49 -12.51 -11.81
CA VAL A 45 0.83 -11.58 -10.88
C VAL A 45 -0.29 -12.25 -10.12
N ILE A 46 -0.30 -12.11 -8.81
CA ILE A 46 -1.38 -12.54 -7.92
C ILE A 46 -2.19 -11.30 -7.53
N LEU A 47 -3.44 -11.24 -8.02
CA LEU A 47 -4.44 -10.25 -7.62
C LEU A 47 -5.05 -10.69 -6.29
N ALA A 48 -4.57 -10.11 -5.18
CA ALA A 48 -5.09 -10.41 -3.86
C ALA A 48 -6.28 -9.49 -3.55
N CYS A 49 -7.50 -10.02 -3.60
CA CYS A 49 -8.74 -9.24 -3.57
C CYS A 49 -9.76 -9.84 -2.61
N ARG A 50 -10.48 -8.99 -1.86
CA ARG A 50 -11.60 -9.43 -1.03
C ARG A 50 -12.77 -9.98 -1.84
N ASN A 51 -13.10 -9.33 -2.94
CA ASN A 51 -14.15 -9.76 -3.86
C ASN A 51 -13.52 -10.47 -5.07
N VAL A 52 -13.60 -11.81 -5.07
CA VAL A 52 -13.02 -12.67 -6.11
C VAL A 52 -13.71 -12.45 -7.45
N ASP A 53 -15.02 -12.22 -7.48
CA ASP A 53 -15.77 -12.02 -8.75
C ASP A 53 -15.32 -10.73 -9.44
N LYS A 54 -15.12 -9.65 -8.67
CA LYS A 54 -14.54 -8.41 -9.20
C LYS A 54 -13.08 -8.61 -9.63
N GLY A 55 -12.34 -9.44 -8.93
CA GLY A 55 -10.98 -9.84 -9.32
C GLY A 55 -10.97 -10.59 -10.65
N ASN A 56 -11.85 -11.57 -10.83
CA ASN A 56 -11.99 -12.35 -12.07
C ASN A 56 -12.46 -11.46 -13.24
N ALA A 57 -13.39 -10.54 -13.01
CA ALA A 57 -13.79 -9.56 -14.02
C ALA A 57 -12.63 -8.66 -14.45
N ALA A 58 -11.78 -8.24 -13.51
CA ALA A 58 -10.58 -7.46 -13.79
C ALA A 58 -9.55 -8.27 -14.58
N LEU A 59 -9.36 -9.54 -14.22
CA LEU A 59 -8.45 -10.48 -14.89
C LEU A 59 -8.83 -10.68 -16.35
N ALA A 60 -10.11 -10.72 -16.70
CA ALA A 60 -10.59 -10.95 -18.08
C ALA A 60 -10.05 -9.89 -19.08
N GLY A 61 -9.67 -8.71 -18.61
CA GLY A 61 -9.07 -7.66 -19.42
C GLY A 61 -7.53 -7.60 -19.39
N MET A 62 -6.87 -8.56 -18.71
CA MET A 62 -5.43 -8.61 -18.57
C MET A 62 -4.83 -9.74 -19.42
N GLY A 63 -3.68 -9.47 -20.03
CA GLY A 63 -2.83 -10.52 -20.61
C GLY A 63 -1.80 -11.00 -19.59
N GLY A 64 -1.12 -12.12 -19.92
CA GLY A 64 -0.03 -12.67 -19.11
C GLY A 64 -0.45 -13.73 -18.08
N ASP A 65 0.50 -14.11 -17.20
CA ASP A 65 0.25 -15.09 -16.11
C ASP A 65 -0.31 -14.36 -14.89
N VAL A 66 -1.63 -14.30 -14.81
CA VAL A 66 -2.34 -13.57 -13.74
C VAL A 66 -3.34 -14.50 -13.05
N GLN A 67 -3.40 -14.48 -11.73
CA GLN A 67 -4.36 -15.26 -10.94
C GLN A 67 -5.01 -14.38 -9.87
N VAL A 68 -6.27 -14.66 -9.57
CA VAL A 68 -7.00 -14.06 -8.46
C VAL A 68 -6.94 -14.97 -7.25
N ARG A 69 -6.68 -14.40 -6.07
CA ARG A 69 -6.75 -15.10 -4.78
C ARG A 69 -7.51 -14.29 -3.75
N PRO A 70 -8.38 -14.92 -2.94
CA PRO A 70 -9.14 -14.23 -1.92
C PRO A 70 -8.23 -13.72 -0.80
N LEU A 71 -8.38 -12.43 -0.45
CA LEU A 71 -7.70 -11.79 0.68
C LEU A 71 -8.58 -10.67 1.22
N ASP A 72 -9.04 -10.80 2.46
CA ASP A 72 -9.65 -9.70 3.22
C ASP A 72 -8.68 -9.23 4.31
N LEU A 73 -8.14 -8.03 4.13
CA LEU A 73 -7.21 -7.41 5.09
C LEU A 73 -7.90 -6.93 6.38
N ALA A 74 -9.23 -6.89 6.40
CA ALA A 74 -10.03 -6.63 7.59
C ALA A 74 -10.36 -7.89 8.41
N ASP A 75 -9.71 -9.01 8.10
CA ASP A 75 -9.86 -10.31 8.76
C ASP A 75 -8.49 -11.01 8.83
N LEU A 76 -7.87 -11.05 9.99
CA LEU A 76 -6.56 -11.67 10.20
C LEU A 76 -6.56 -13.18 9.89
N ALA A 77 -7.68 -13.86 10.05
CA ALA A 77 -7.81 -15.27 9.67
C ALA A 77 -7.71 -15.42 8.13
N SER A 78 -8.34 -14.51 7.36
CA SER A 78 -8.18 -14.46 5.91
C SER A 78 -6.74 -14.16 5.49
N VAL A 79 -6.06 -13.26 6.20
CA VAL A 79 -4.64 -12.93 5.94
C VAL A 79 -3.75 -14.15 6.14
N ARG A 80 -3.93 -14.91 7.24
CA ARG A 80 -3.17 -16.15 7.51
C ARG A 80 -3.45 -17.20 6.43
N ALA A 81 -4.74 -17.48 6.15
CA ALA A 81 -5.14 -18.44 5.14
C ALA A 81 -4.55 -18.10 3.75
N PHE A 82 -4.54 -16.83 3.37
CA PHE A 82 -3.89 -16.38 2.13
C PHE A 82 -2.38 -16.67 2.15
N ALA A 83 -1.67 -16.26 3.22
CA ALA A 83 -0.23 -16.43 3.33
C ALA A 83 0.20 -17.90 3.25
N ASP A 84 -0.61 -18.83 3.80
CA ASP A 84 -0.35 -20.27 3.77
C ASP A 84 -0.36 -20.82 2.34
N THR A 85 -1.16 -20.24 1.43
CA THR A 85 -1.26 -20.68 0.04
C THR A 85 -0.15 -20.15 -0.87
N ILE A 86 0.68 -19.21 -0.41
CA ILE A 86 1.69 -18.53 -1.21
C ILE A 86 3.02 -19.28 -1.13
N GLY A 87 3.64 -19.50 -2.27
CA GLY A 87 5.04 -19.94 -2.40
C GLY A 87 6.01 -18.74 -2.42
N VAL A 88 7.10 -18.87 -3.18
CA VAL A 88 8.08 -17.80 -3.36
C VAL A 88 7.48 -16.64 -4.14
N VAL A 89 7.79 -15.42 -3.69
CA VAL A 89 7.33 -14.15 -4.24
C VAL A 89 8.51 -13.19 -4.32
N ASP A 90 8.65 -12.46 -5.41
CA ASP A 90 9.71 -11.46 -5.52
C ASP A 90 9.27 -10.11 -4.98
N VAL A 91 8.06 -9.68 -5.35
CA VAL A 91 7.56 -8.33 -4.99
C VAL A 91 6.19 -8.42 -4.32
N LEU A 92 6.10 -7.88 -3.10
CA LEU A 92 4.83 -7.65 -2.43
C LEU A 92 4.45 -6.17 -2.51
N VAL A 93 3.30 -5.87 -3.11
CA VAL A 93 2.73 -4.52 -3.18
C VAL A 93 1.53 -4.41 -2.22
N ASN A 94 1.73 -3.80 -1.06
CA ASN A 94 0.72 -3.45 -0.07
C ASN A 94 -0.05 -2.20 -0.55
N ASN A 95 -0.97 -2.40 -1.51
CA ASN A 95 -1.69 -1.32 -2.18
C ASN A 95 -3.10 -1.10 -1.63
N ALA A 96 -3.79 -2.16 -1.21
CA ALA A 96 -5.18 -2.06 -0.75
C ALA A 96 -5.37 -0.99 0.33
N GLY A 97 -6.55 -0.39 0.35
CA GLY A 97 -6.89 0.58 1.38
C GLY A 97 -8.30 1.12 1.23
N ILE A 98 -8.80 1.62 2.36
CA ILE A 98 -10.05 2.36 2.45
C ILE A 98 -9.75 3.76 2.94
N MET A 99 -10.57 4.74 2.57
CA MET A 99 -10.30 6.15 2.84
C MET A 99 -11.55 6.87 3.34
N ALA A 100 -11.40 7.58 4.46
CA ALA A 100 -12.40 8.46 5.04
C ALA A 100 -13.79 7.80 5.19
N VAL A 101 -13.81 6.52 5.58
CA VAL A 101 -15.04 5.77 5.80
C VAL A 101 -15.64 6.07 7.18
N PRO A 102 -16.96 5.84 7.37
CA PRO A 102 -17.58 5.90 8.69
C PRO A 102 -16.87 5.02 9.72
N ASN A 103 -17.02 5.37 11.01
CA ASN A 103 -16.47 4.56 12.09
C ASN A 103 -17.07 3.14 12.05
N ALA A 104 -16.20 2.16 11.87
CA ALA A 104 -16.54 0.75 11.84
C ALA A 104 -15.34 -0.06 12.34
N LEU A 105 -15.58 -1.30 12.73
CA LEU A 105 -14.55 -2.21 13.17
C LEU A 105 -14.30 -3.31 12.13
N THR A 106 -13.08 -3.79 12.05
CA THR A 106 -12.72 -5.04 11.37
C THR A 106 -13.27 -6.24 12.13
N ARG A 107 -13.15 -7.43 11.53
CA ARG A 107 -13.56 -8.67 12.23
C ARG A 107 -12.79 -8.89 13.53
N ASP A 108 -11.54 -8.43 13.58
CA ASP A 108 -10.66 -8.54 14.75
C ASP A 108 -10.82 -7.38 15.75
N GLY A 109 -11.79 -6.48 15.54
CA GLY A 109 -12.13 -5.39 16.46
C GLY A 109 -11.23 -4.15 16.35
N PHE A 110 -10.48 -3.98 15.26
CA PHE A 110 -9.70 -2.78 14.99
C PHE A 110 -10.55 -1.72 14.28
N GLU A 111 -10.24 -0.43 14.49
CA GLU A 111 -10.82 0.61 13.65
C GLU A 111 -10.52 0.29 12.17
N SER A 112 -11.51 0.43 11.32
CA SER A 112 -11.49 -0.15 9.97
C SER A 112 -10.34 0.34 9.08
N GLN A 113 -9.95 1.62 9.20
CA GLN A 113 -8.87 2.17 8.37
C GLN A 113 -7.49 1.74 8.87
N ILE A 114 -7.23 1.78 10.18
CA ILE A 114 -5.96 1.29 10.70
C ILE A 114 -5.85 -0.23 10.56
N GLY A 115 -6.95 -0.95 10.75
CA GLY A 115 -7.02 -2.40 10.58
C GLY A 115 -6.70 -2.83 9.16
N THR A 116 -7.42 -2.30 8.18
CA THR A 116 -7.27 -2.67 6.78
C THR A 116 -5.97 -2.12 6.16
N ASN A 117 -5.70 -0.82 6.35
CA ASN A 117 -4.60 -0.14 5.65
C ASN A 117 -3.22 -0.48 6.23
N HIS A 118 -3.16 -0.80 7.55
CA HIS A 118 -1.90 -1.03 8.25
C HIS A 118 -1.81 -2.42 8.87
N LEU A 119 -2.66 -2.77 9.84
CA LEU A 119 -2.49 -4.02 10.61
C LEU A 119 -2.63 -5.27 9.75
N GLY A 120 -3.57 -5.30 8.80
CA GLY A 120 -3.72 -6.39 7.84
C GLY A 120 -2.48 -6.54 6.94
N HIS A 121 -1.92 -5.43 6.46
CA HIS A 121 -0.69 -5.46 5.67
C HIS A 121 0.56 -5.78 6.52
N PHE A 122 0.58 -5.33 7.78
CA PHE A 122 1.63 -5.70 8.73
C PHE A 122 1.68 -7.23 8.90
N ALA A 123 0.53 -7.84 9.20
CA ALA A 123 0.42 -9.28 9.36
C ALA A 123 0.79 -10.01 8.05
N LEU A 124 0.22 -9.60 6.91
CA LEU A 124 0.50 -10.18 5.61
C LEU A 124 1.99 -10.16 5.27
N THR A 125 2.63 -8.99 5.46
CA THR A 125 4.05 -8.82 5.14
C THR A 125 4.92 -9.74 5.99
N ASN A 126 4.73 -9.77 7.31
CA ASN A 126 5.56 -10.60 8.19
C ASN A 126 5.33 -12.11 7.96
N LEU A 127 4.10 -12.54 7.67
CA LEU A 127 3.79 -13.93 7.30
C LEU A 127 4.43 -14.35 5.96
N LEU A 128 4.53 -13.43 5.02
CA LEU A 128 5.13 -13.69 3.72
C LEU A 128 6.64 -13.46 3.67
N LEU A 129 7.21 -12.73 4.62
CA LEU A 129 8.60 -12.27 4.58
C LEU A 129 9.63 -13.40 4.35
N PRO A 130 9.49 -14.61 4.94
CA PRO A 130 10.38 -15.74 4.64
C PRO A 130 10.29 -16.25 3.19
N LYS A 131 9.26 -15.84 2.44
CA LYS A 131 8.98 -16.24 1.06
C LYS A 131 9.27 -15.10 0.06
N ILE A 132 9.56 -13.88 0.54
CA ILE A 132 9.87 -12.72 -0.30
C ILE A 132 11.37 -12.71 -0.61
N SER A 133 11.70 -12.57 -1.90
CA SER A 133 13.09 -12.62 -2.37
C SER A 133 13.71 -11.26 -2.71
N ASP A 134 12.89 -10.22 -3.01
CA ASP A 134 13.41 -8.92 -3.48
C ASP A 134 12.90 -7.74 -2.66
N ARG A 135 11.59 -7.43 -2.68
CA ARG A 135 11.12 -6.21 -2.02
C ARG A 135 9.66 -6.17 -1.59
N VAL A 136 9.38 -5.27 -0.65
CA VAL A 136 8.03 -4.87 -0.22
C VAL A 136 7.81 -3.40 -0.56
N VAL A 137 6.69 -3.09 -1.24
CA VAL A 137 6.28 -1.71 -1.56
C VAL A 137 4.95 -1.41 -0.86
N THR A 138 4.93 -0.42 0.03
CA THR A 138 3.73 -0.04 0.80
C THR A 138 3.16 1.30 0.34
N VAL A 139 1.88 1.30 -0.05
CA VAL A 139 1.22 2.51 -0.54
C VAL A 139 0.74 3.37 0.62
N SER A 140 1.30 4.59 0.69
CA SER A 140 0.90 5.66 1.59
C SER A 140 0.11 6.75 0.85
N SER A 141 0.06 7.96 1.41
CA SER A 141 -0.63 9.12 0.85
C SER A 141 -0.01 10.40 1.40
N LEU A 142 -0.20 11.53 0.71
CA LEU A 142 0.07 12.86 1.26
C LEU A 142 -0.72 13.13 2.55
N MET A 143 -1.84 12.44 2.77
CA MET A 143 -2.61 12.55 4.03
C MET A 143 -1.84 12.09 5.27
N HIS A 144 -0.66 11.46 5.15
CA HIS A 144 0.21 11.18 6.27
C HIS A 144 0.68 12.45 7.00
N TYR A 145 0.68 13.62 6.32
CA TYR A 145 0.99 14.92 6.95
C TYR A 145 -0.06 15.35 7.97
N SER A 146 -1.32 14.94 7.82
CA SER A 146 -2.39 15.17 8.80
C SER A 146 -2.51 14.08 9.85
N GLY A 147 -1.74 13.00 9.72
CA GLY A 147 -1.78 11.85 10.63
C GLY A 147 -1.01 12.09 11.93
N ALA A 148 -1.48 11.46 13.00
CA ALA A 148 -0.75 11.32 14.25
C ALA A 148 -0.98 9.91 14.81
N ILE A 149 0.08 9.26 15.33
CA ILE A 149 -0.04 7.93 15.95
C ILE A 149 -0.37 8.10 17.43
N SER A 150 -1.55 7.62 17.81
CA SER A 150 -1.93 7.49 19.21
C SER A 150 -1.78 6.03 19.65
N LEU A 151 -0.62 5.69 20.20
CA LEU A 151 -0.31 4.31 20.61
C LEU A 151 -1.25 3.80 21.71
N LYS A 152 -1.81 4.70 22.54
CA LYS A 152 -2.76 4.35 23.61
C LYS A 152 -4.19 4.22 23.10
N ASP A 153 -4.49 4.80 21.93
CA ASP A 153 -5.83 4.84 21.34
C ASP A 153 -5.76 4.75 19.81
N LEU A 154 -5.11 3.70 19.31
CA LEU A 154 -4.98 3.46 17.86
C LEU A 154 -6.35 3.26 17.20
N ASN A 155 -7.30 2.71 17.96
CA ASN A 155 -8.66 2.35 17.53
C ASN A 155 -9.71 3.45 17.73
N TRP A 156 -9.33 4.68 18.11
CA TRP A 156 -10.28 5.79 18.30
C TRP A 156 -11.39 5.53 19.31
N LYS A 157 -11.10 4.79 20.40
CA LYS A 157 -12.09 4.45 21.44
C LYS A 157 -12.25 5.56 22.48
N ALA A 158 -11.19 6.34 22.75
CA ALA A 158 -11.13 7.34 23.80
C ALA A 158 -11.29 8.79 23.29
N ARG A 159 -11.45 9.00 21.98
CA ARG A 159 -11.57 10.31 21.35
C ARG A 159 -12.64 10.31 20.26
N PRO A 160 -13.24 11.48 19.92
CA PRO A 160 -14.19 11.59 18.81
C PRO A 160 -13.57 11.10 17.50
N TYR A 161 -14.30 10.25 16.77
CA TYR A 161 -13.85 9.73 15.49
C TYR A 161 -13.85 10.82 14.41
N SER A 162 -12.75 10.90 13.68
CA SER A 162 -12.63 11.71 12.47
C SER A 162 -12.12 10.85 11.33
N ALA A 163 -12.96 10.60 10.33
CA ALA A 163 -12.65 9.71 9.22
C ALA A 163 -11.36 10.10 8.47
N TRP A 164 -11.13 11.41 8.27
CA TRP A 164 -9.94 11.92 7.59
C TRP A 164 -8.67 11.80 8.45
N LEU A 165 -8.77 12.07 9.76
CA LEU A 165 -7.62 11.92 10.66
C LEU A 165 -7.29 10.44 10.88
N ALA A 166 -8.28 9.55 10.93
CA ALA A 166 -8.08 8.11 10.99
C ALA A 166 -7.40 7.59 9.71
N TYR A 167 -7.81 8.11 8.54
CA TYR A 167 -7.10 7.83 7.29
C TYR A 167 -5.65 8.33 7.34
N GLY A 168 -5.43 9.60 7.73
CA GLY A 168 -4.08 10.16 7.89
C GLY A 168 -3.22 9.34 8.86
N GLN A 169 -3.78 8.90 10.00
CA GLN A 169 -3.13 8.00 10.95
C GLN A 169 -2.69 6.70 10.26
N SER A 170 -3.57 6.05 9.49
CA SER A 170 -3.25 4.80 8.81
C SER A 170 -2.15 4.97 7.75
N LYS A 171 -2.11 6.11 7.05
CA LYS A 171 -1.07 6.39 6.04
C LYS A 171 0.27 6.81 6.64
N LEU A 172 0.26 7.48 7.80
CA LEU A 172 1.45 7.70 8.60
C LEU A 172 1.99 6.37 9.16
N ALA A 173 1.11 5.48 9.64
CA ALA A 173 1.48 4.15 10.11
C ALA A 173 2.19 3.34 9.01
N ASN A 174 1.75 3.44 7.76
CA ASN A 174 2.39 2.76 6.62
C ASN A 174 3.82 3.26 6.36
N LEU A 175 4.10 4.56 6.53
CA LEU A 175 5.49 5.07 6.41
C LEU A 175 6.38 4.62 7.57
N LEU A 176 5.87 4.67 8.79
CA LEU A 176 6.59 4.20 9.98
C LEU A 176 6.87 2.69 9.90
N PHE A 177 5.90 1.91 9.42
CA PHE A 177 6.06 0.48 9.14
C PHE A 177 7.16 0.23 8.12
N THR A 178 7.16 0.94 6.99
CA THR A 178 8.19 0.79 5.95
C THR A 178 9.59 1.08 6.50
N SER A 179 9.74 2.18 7.27
CA SER A 179 11.03 2.55 7.87
C SER A 179 11.52 1.50 8.88
N GLU A 180 10.64 1.00 9.74
CA GLU A 180 11.02 -0.02 10.73
C GLU A 180 11.28 -1.36 10.07
N LEU A 181 10.52 -1.74 9.03
CA LEU A 181 10.77 -2.95 8.24
C LEU A 181 12.15 -2.89 7.59
N ALA A 182 12.49 -1.78 6.92
CA ALA A 182 13.80 -1.60 6.28
C ALA A 182 14.94 -1.71 7.32
N ARG A 183 14.77 -1.12 8.49
CA ARG A 183 15.75 -1.20 9.59
C ARG A 183 15.93 -2.64 10.10
N ARG A 184 14.83 -3.37 10.27
CA ARG A 184 14.86 -4.78 10.75
C ARG A 184 15.48 -5.71 9.71
N LEU A 185 15.13 -5.56 8.44
CA LEU A 185 15.72 -6.31 7.34
C LEU A 185 17.24 -6.12 7.28
N ALA A 186 17.71 -4.88 7.37
CA ALA A 186 19.14 -4.57 7.41
C ALA A 186 19.84 -5.20 8.64
N ALA A 187 19.20 -5.15 9.80
CA ALA A 187 19.74 -5.75 11.02
C ALA A 187 19.82 -7.29 10.95
N ALA A 188 18.89 -7.92 10.22
CA ALA A 188 18.89 -9.36 9.96
C ALA A 188 19.83 -9.79 8.80
N GLY A 189 20.51 -8.84 8.14
CA GLY A 189 21.36 -9.13 6.97
C GLY A 189 20.57 -9.58 5.73
N SER A 190 19.27 -9.27 5.67
CA SER A 190 18.42 -9.64 4.55
C SER A 190 18.71 -8.80 3.32
N THR A 191 18.63 -9.42 2.14
CA THR A 191 18.71 -8.74 0.84
C THR A 191 17.38 -8.11 0.41
N VAL A 192 16.28 -8.44 1.09
CA VAL A 192 14.96 -7.86 0.83
C VAL A 192 14.97 -6.39 1.22
N THR A 193 14.37 -5.55 0.37
CA THR A 193 14.25 -4.11 0.62
C THR A 193 12.80 -3.70 0.89
N ALA A 194 12.60 -2.61 1.63
CA ALA A 194 11.28 -2.04 1.89
C ALA A 194 11.22 -0.60 1.41
N HIS A 195 10.17 -0.26 0.66
CA HIS A 195 9.94 1.05 0.08
C HIS A 195 8.49 1.49 0.31
N ALA A 196 8.25 2.78 0.30
CA ALA A 196 6.91 3.35 0.29
C ALA A 196 6.66 4.13 -0.99
N ALA A 197 5.38 4.24 -1.39
CA ALA A 197 4.97 5.06 -2.51
C ALA A 197 3.69 5.85 -2.19
N HIS A 198 3.49 7.02 -2.83
CA HIS A 198 2.20 7.67 -2.83
C HIS A 198 1.81 8.10 -4.25
N PRO A 199 0.53 7.98 -4.61
CA PRO A 199 0.05 8.18 -5.97
C PRO A 199 -0.05 9.66 -6.41
N GLY A 200 0.33 10.61 -5.57
CA GLY A 200 -0.05 11.99 -5.75
C GLY A 200 -1.54 12.20 -5.48
N TYR A 201 -2.18 13.13 -6.18
CA TYR A 201 -3.62 13.33 -6.15
C TYR A 201 -4.25 12.59 -7.33
N SER A 202 -4.68 11.37 -7.11
CA SER A 202 -5.32 10.53 -8.15
C SER A 202 -6.81 10.35 -7.86
N ALA A 203 -7.63 10.53 -8.89
CA ALA A 203 -9.05 10.21 -8.86
C ALA A 203 -9.21 8.68 -8.87
N THR A 204 -9.47 8.09 -7.71
CA THR A 204 -9.73 6.66 -7.57
C THR A 204 -11.10 6.43 -6.95
N ASN A 205 -11.68 5.24 -7.14
CA ASN A 205 -12.97 4.83 -6.56
C ASN A 205 -12.99 4.82 -5.02
N LEU A 206 -11.88 5.10 -4.35
CA LEU A 206 -11.77 5.23 -2.90
C LEU A 206 -12.70 6.31 -2.31
N GLN A 207 -13.05 7.33 -3.09
CA GLN A 207 -13.86 8.45 -2.62
C GLN A 207 -15.38 8.20 -2.65
N GLY A 208 -15.84 7.14 -3.31
CA GLY A 208 -17.26 6.78 -3.40
C GLY A 208 -17.89 6.25 -2.09
N HIS A 209 -17.10 6.08 -1.02
CA HIS A 209 -17.53 5.46 0.23
C HIS A 209 -17.62 6.43 1.41
N THR A 210 -17.54 7.74 1.18
CA THR A 210 -17.49 8.75 2.26
C THR A 210 -18.82 8.96 3.02
N GLY A 211 -19.92 8.34 2.58
CA GLY A 211 -21.22 8.42 3.27
C GLY A 211 -21.84 9.81 3.41
N ASN A 212 -21.25 10.86 2.82
CA ASN A 212 -21.73 12.23 2.89
C ASN A 212 -22.40 12.66 1.58
N PRO A 213 -23.74 12.69 1.49
CA PRO A 213 -24.46 13.00 0.25
C PRO A 213 -24.27 14.43 -0.25
N ILE A 214 -23.90 15.37 0.62
CA ILE A 214 -23.78 16.80 0.27
C ILE A 214 -22.41 17.13 -0.32
N GLY A 215 -21.34 16.47 0.12
CA GLY A 215 -19.98 16.68 -0.39
C GLY A 215 -19.65 15.91 -1.66
N THR A 216 -20.37 14.83 -1.95
CA THR A 216 -20.09 13.90 -3.06
C THR A 216 -20.05 14.57 -4.44
N PRO A 217 -20.99 15.47 -4.85
CA PRO A 217 -20.94 16.10 -6.17
C PRO A 217 -19.76 17.05 -6.36
N PHE A 218 -19.39 17.79 -5.31
CA PHE A 218 -18.23 18.70 -5.35
C PHE A 218 -16.92 17.93 -5.51
N TRP A 219 -16.75 16.84 -4.76
CA TRP A 219 -15.57 15.99 -4.85
C TRP A 219 -15.49 15.24 -6.17
N LEU A 220 -16.61 14.79 -6.74
CA LEU A 220 -16.68 14.17 -8.06
C LEU A 220 -16.27 15.16 -9.16
N ALA A 221 -16.73 16.42 -9.07
CA ALA A 221 -16.33 17.47 -10.01
C ALA A 221 -14.85 17.84 -9.87
N ALA A 222 -14.35 17.98 -8.63
CA ALA A 222 -12.95 18.24 -8.36
C ALA A 222 -12.05 17.10 -8.86
N ASN A 223 -12.46 15.84 -8.68
CA ASN A 223 -11.75 14.69 -9.22
C ASN A 223 -11.70 14.65 -10.74
N LYS A 224 -12.80 15.03 -11.40
CA LYS A 224 -12.85 15.07 -12.88
C LYS A 224 -11.95 16.17 -13.46
N LEU A 225 -11.75 17.26 -12.72
CA LEU A 225 -10.94 18.41 -13.16
C LEU A 225 -9.47 18.32 -12.73
N PHE A 226 -9.17 17.79 -11.55
CA PHE A 226 -7.85 17.84 -10.93
C PHE A 226 -7.25 16.47 -10.63
N GLY A 227 -8.03 15.39 -10.64
CA GLY A 227 -7.53 14.03 -10.40
C GLY A 227 -6.60 13.58 -11.53
N ALA A 228 -5.42 13.07 -11.18
CA ALA A 228 -4.61 12.32 -12.13
C ALA A 228 -5.29 10.98 -12.43
N SER A 229 -5.05 10.42 -13.63
CA SER A 229 -5.58 9.09 -13.99
C SER A 229 -4.99 8.00 -13.08
N ALA A 230 -5.66 6.84 -13.03
CA ALA A 230 -5.13 5.70 -12.29
C ALA A 230 -3.78 5.21 -12.87
N GLU A 231 -3.58 5.38 -14.18
CA GLU A 231 -2.33 5.10 -14.87
C GLU A 231 -1.17 5.96 -14.33
N TYR A 232 -1.40 7.27 -14.22
CA TYR A 232 -0.39 8.15 -13.64
C TYR A 232 -0.15 7.83 -12.15
N GLY A 233 -1.22 7.60 -11.39
CA GLY A 233 -1.14 7.32 -9.96
C GLY A 233 -0.47 5.99 -9.60
N ALA A 234 -0.43 5.03 -10.52
CA ALA A 234 0.28 3.77 -10.34
C ALA A 234 1.80 3.89 -10.53
N ASN A 235 2.27 4.90 -11.28
CA ASN A 235 3.69 5.05 -11.61
C ASN A 235 4.62 5.10 -10.38
N PRO A 236 4.33 5.82 -9.27
CA PRO A 236 5.18 5.78 -8.09
C PRO A 236 5.34 4.37 -7.49
N THR A 237 4.26 3.60 -7.46
CA THR A 237 4.28 2.21 -6.97
C THR A 237 5.10 1.32 -7.90
N LEU A 238 4.92 1.44 -9.21
CA LEU A 238 5.68 0.71 -10.22
C LEU A 238 7.17 1.10 -10.20
N TYR A 239 7.47 2.37 -10.01
CA TYR A 239 8.84 2.86 -9.84
C TYR A 239 9.51 2.21 -8.61
N ALA A 240 8.83 2.22 -7.46
CA ALA A 240 9.32 1.60 -6.24
C ALA A 240 9.47 0.08 -6.36
N ALA A 241 8.60 -0.57 -7.16
CA ALA A 241 8.63 -2.00 -7.40
C ALA A 241 9.75 -2.45 -8.36
N SER A 242 10.34 -1.53 -9.14
CA SER A 242 11.21 -1.89 -10.27
C SER A 242 12.62 -1.29 -10.23
N GLN A 243 12.80 -0.12 -9.61
CA GLN A 243 14.06 0.59 -9.66
C GLN A 243 14.99 0.19 -8.52
N ASP A 244 16.30 0.28 -8.76
CA ASP A 244 17.30 0.14 -7.71
C ASP A 244 17.31 1.40 -6.84
N LEU A 245 16.89 1.24 -5.59
CA LEU A 245 16.63 2.33 -4.65
C LEU A 245 17.30 2.06 -3.29
N PRO A 246 17.83 3.09 -2.65
CA PRO A 246 18.21 2.96 -1.24
C PRO A 246 17.04 2.43 -0.39
N PRO A 247 17.29 1.52 0.56
CA PRO A 247 16.24 1.06 1.50
C PRO A 247 15.49 2.23 2.14
N ASP A 248 14.22 2.04 2.49
CA ASP A 248 13.35 3.07 3.06
C ASP A 248 13.07 4.26 2.14
N SER A 249 13.24 4.14 0.81
CA SER A 249 12.87 5.20 -0.12
C SER A 249 11.36 5.43 -0.12
N PHE A 250 10.96 6.71 -0.17
CA PHE A 250 9.56 7.12 -0.36
C PHE A 250 9.39 7.77 -1.71
N ILE A 251 8.59 7.18 -2.59
CA ILE A 251 8.46 7.53 -4.00
C ILE A 251 7.12 8.24 -4.25
N GLY A 252 7.18 9.31 -5.01
CA GLY A 252 5.98 10.06 -5.39
C GLY A 252 6.26 11.08 -6.49
N PRO A 253 5.22 11.82 -6.91
CA PRO A 253 5.39 12.99 -7.76
C PRO A 253 6.14 14.09 -7.01
N LYS A 254 7.18 14.67 -7.62
CA LYS A 254 8.08 15.67 -6.97
C LYS A 254 7.37 16.93 -6.49
N PHE A 255 6.25 17.31 -7.10
CA PHE A 255 5.47 18.48 -6.71
C PHE A 255 4.24 18.09 -5.86
N GLY A 256 4.30 16.96 -5.17
CA GLY A 256 3.23 16.44 -4.31
C GLY A 256 2.09 15.83 -5.10
N ALA A 257 1.19 16.63 -5.66
CA ALA A 257 0.04 16.14 -6.41
C ALA A 257 0.42 15.56 -7.79
N ARG A 258 1.38 16.18 -8.48
CA ARG A 258 1.84 15.85 -9.85
C ARG A 258 3.33 16.13 -9.98
N GLY A 259 3.90 15.78 -11.13
CA GLY A 259 5.30 16.04 -11.50
C GLY A 259 6.08 14.76 -11.79
N PRO A 260 7.37 14.87 -12.07
CA PRO A 260 8.24 13.72 -12.31
C PRO A 260 8.23 12.77 -11.12
N ILE A 261 8.23 11.45 -11.39
CA ILE A 261 8.25 10.42 -10.37
C ILE A 261 9.68 10.22 -9.85
N GLY A 262 9.81 10.11 -8.54
CA GLY A 262 11.10 9.87 -7.90
C GLY A 262 11.02 9.96 -6.38
N PRO A 263 12.17 9.88 -5.69
CA PRO A 263 12.23 10.04 -4.23
C PRO A 263 11.69 11.40 -3.78
N VAL A 264 10.86 11.39 -2.74
CA VAL A 264 10.24 12.58 -2.13
C VAL A 264 10.39 12.59 -0.62
N GLY A 265 10.20 13.77 -0.02
CA GLY A 265 10.23 13.92 1.44
C GLY A 265 9.00 13.36 2.13
N ARG A 266 9.16 13.04 3.43
CA ARG A 266 8.07 12.63 4.33
C ARG A 266 7.97 13.58 5.53
N SER A 267 6.83 13.59 6.22
CA SER A 267 6.61 14.44 7.39
C SER A 267 7.62 14.15 8.51
N PRO A 268 7.89 15.12 9.41
CA PRO A 268 8.74 14.88 10.57
C PRO A 268 8.29 13.69 11.43
N LEU A 269 6.98 13.50 11.62
CA LEU A 269 6.43 12.37 12.37
C LEU A 269 6.73 11.02 11.69
N ALA A 270 6.76 10.97 10.37
CA ALA A 270 7.09 9.76 9.61
C ALA A 270 8.60 9.40 9.65
N ARG A 271 9.44 10.24 10.26
CA ARG A 271 10.88 10.00 10.44
C ARG A 271 11.23 9.55 11.86
N SER A 272 10.25 9.43 12.76
CA SER A 272 10.47 9.07 14.15
C SER A 272 10.75 7.56 14.29
N SER A 273 12.01 7.17 14.40
CA SER A 273 12.40 5.78 14.65
C SER A 273 11.84 5.24 15.96
N LYS A 274 11.72 6.10 17.00
CA LYS A 274 11.08 5.74 18.26
C LYS A 274 9.63 5.33 18.04
N THR A 275 8.83 6.19 17.39
CA THR A 275 7.41 5.90 17.12
C THR A 275 7.25 4.69 16.20
N ALA A 276 8.13 4.53 15.22
CA ALA A 276 8.11 3.37 14.33
C ALA A 276 8.32 2.06 15.09
N GLY A 277 9.31 1.99 15.98
CA GLY A 277 9.56 0.81 16.82
C GLY A 277 8.44 0.55 17.85
N GLU A 278 7.83 1.60 18.41
CA GLU A 278 6.70 1.46 19.34
C GLU A 278 5.43 0.97 18.61
N LEU A 279 5.14 1.53 17.43
CA LEU A 279 4.03 1.08 16.58
C LEU A 279 4.24 -0.37 16.12
N TRP A 280 5.46 -0.73 15.74
CA TRP A 280 5.79 -2.10 15.34
C TRP A 280 5.46 -3.10 16.45
N ARG A 281 5.97 -2.88 17.67
CA ARG A 281 5.68 -3.76 18.83
C ARG A 281 4.18 -3.81 19.17
N LEU A 282 3.47 -2.69 18.99
CA LEU A 282 2.02 -2.66 19.17
C LEU A 282 1.33 -3.50 18.09
N SER A 283 1.76 -3.39 16.84
CA SER A 283 1.22 -4.15 15.71
C SER A 283 1.46 -5.65 15.88
N GLU A 284 2.66 -6.07 16.33
CA GLU A 284 2.95 -7.48 16.68
C GLU A 284 1.95 -8.01 17.70
N ARG A 285 1.73 -7.28 18.81
CA ARG A 285 0.77 -7.71 19.84
C ARG A 285 -0.69 -7.76 19.35
N LEU A 286 -1.09 -6.79 18.51
CA LEU A 286 -2.47 -6.71 18.02
C LEU A 286 -2.78 -7.77 16.95
N THR A 287 -1.80 -8.11 16.12
CA THR A 287 -1.97 -9.08 15.03
C THR A 287 -1.54 -10.49 15.40
N GLU A 288 -0.84 -10.66 16.53
CA GLU A 288 -0.21 -11.92 16.94
C GLU A 288 0.72 -12.47 15.85
N VAL A 289 1.41 -11.56 15.13
CA VAL A 289 2.40 -11.88 14.09
C VAL A 289 3.68 -11.14 14.39
N GLU A 290 4.76 -11.89 14.59
CA GLU A 290 6.09 -11.36 14.88
C GLU A 290 6.95 -11.24 13.62
N PHE A 291 8.06 -10.49 13.73
CA PHE A 291 9.08 -10.42 12.67
C PHE A 291 9.81 -11.76 12.57
N PRO A 292 9.86 -12.41 11.40
CA PRO A 292 10.27 -13.80 11.28
C PRO A 292 11.78 -14.03 10.99
N LEU A 293 12.60 -12.97 10.87
CA LEU A 293 14.03 -13.04 10.51
C LEU A 293 14.95 -12.68 11.66
#